data_bd0904546af0693455a78bbcae2572ac
#
_entry.id   bd0904546af0693455a78bbcae2572ac
#
_cell.length_a   1.000
_cell.length_b   1.000
_cell.length_c   1.000
_cell.angle_alpha   90.00
_cell.angle_beta   90.00
_cell.angle_gamma   90.00
#
_symmetry.space_group_name_H-M   'P 1'
#
loop_
_entity.id
_entity.type
_entity.pdbx_description
1 polymer ?
#
loop_
_entity_poly.entity_id
_entity_poly.type
_entity_poly.pdbx_seq_one_letter_code
_entity_poly.pdbx_strand_id
1 'polypeptide(L)'
;MSDYRAMSVPDGLVNLRADVALSRLLGVSRSAAANLAEEGHVMLDGVAIGKSFKMVEGFLEVTLPDPPQPLTVVAEPVPGMHVVYADNDIVVVDKPAGVAAHPSLGWTGPTVVGGLAAAGYRVTTSGPPERKGIVHRLDAGTSGLMVVATSEHAYSVLKQAFRDRTVEKTYHAIVQGYPDPLSGTIDAPIGRHTGNDWRFCVRPDGKPSITHYDTVEVFRRATLLDVHLE
;
A
#
# COMPACT_ATOMS: atom_id res chain seq x y z
N MET A 1 5.29 -25.01 -8.37
CA MET A 1 5.19 -25.42 -9.79
C MET A 1 4.42 -24.35 -10.52
N SER A 2 5.05 -23.64 -11.46
CA SER A 2 4.36 -22.65 -12.29
C SER A 2 3.22 -23.34 -13.07
N ASP A 3 2.00 -22.81 -13.00
CA ASP A 3 0.85 -23.31 -13.76
C ASP A 3 1.01 -22.86 -15.22
N TYR A 4 1.26 -23.81 -16.12
CA TYR A 4 1.40 -23.57 -17.55
C TYR A 4 0.11 -23.96 -18.27
N ARG A 5 -0.42 -23.02 -19.04
CA ARG A 5 -1.63 -23.21 -19.84
C ARG A 5 -1.33 -22.93 -21.30
N ALA A 6 -1.76 -23.85 -22.16
CA ALA A 6 -1.58 -23.74 -23.61
C ALA A 6 -2.88 -24.12 -24.31
N MET A 7 -3.34 -23.27 -25.25
CA MET A 7 -4.61 -23.44 -25.95
C MET A 7 -4.67 -22.58 -27.22
N SER A 8 -5.55 -22.95 -28.14
CA SER A 8 -5.91 -22.04 -29.22
C SER A 8 -6.66 -20.82 -28.68
N VAL A 9 -6.41 -19.64 -29.24
CA VAL A 9 -7.16 -18.43 -28.86
C VAL A 9 -8.65 -18.63 -29.16
N PRO A 10 -9.54 -18.54 -28.15
CA PRO A 10 -10.98 -18.65 -28.38
C PRO A 10 -11.48 -17.49 -29.27
N ASP A 11 -12.41 -17.78 -30.18
CA ASP A 11 -12.97 -16.81 -31.14
C ASP A 11 -13.47 -15.52 -30.48
N GLY A 12 -14.11 -15.65 -29.29
CA GLY A 12 -14.61 -14.50 -28.53
C GLY A 12 -13.52 -13.60 -27.92
N LEU A 13 -12.26 -13.98 -28.03
CA LEU A 13 -11.11 -13.18 -27.56
C LEU A 13 -10.30 -12.56 -28.69
N VAL A 14 -10.53 -12.97 -29.94
CA VAL A 14 -9.91 -12.39 -31.13
C VAL A 14 -10.30 -10.91 -31.26
N ASN A 15 -9.36 -10.07 -31.65
CA ASN A 15 -9.46 -8.60 -31.72
C ASN A 15 -9.56 -7.85 -30.37
N LEU A 16 -9.63 -8.53 -29.22
CA LEU A 16 -9.50 -7.90 -27.92
C LEU A 16 -8.05 -7.58 -27.63
N ARG A 17 -7.81 -6.59 -26.78
CA ARG A 17 -6.47 -6.36 -26.21
C ARG A 17 -6.08 -7.52 -25.32
N ALA A 18 -4.80 -7.87 -25.30
CA ALA A 18 -4.28 -8.99 -24.51
C ALA A 18 -4.64 -8.88 -23.01
N ASP A 19 -4.53 -7.68 -22.42
CA ASP A 19 -4.90 -7.46 -21.01
C ASP A 19 -6.40 -7.77 -20.73
N VAL A 20 -7.28 -7.50 -21.68
CA VAL A 20 -8.72 -7.79 -21.58
C VAL A 20 -9.00 -9.28 -21.82
N ALA A 21 -8.39 -9.85 -22.86
CA ALA A 21 -8.56 -11.25 -23.23
C ALA A 21 -8.09 -12.17 -22.11
N LEU A 22 -6.89 -11.95 -21.60
CA LEU A 22 -6.28 -12.71 -20.51
C LEU A 22 -7.08 -12.59 -19.20
N SER A 23 -7.56 -11.36 -18.88
CA SER A 23 -8.41 -11.16 -17.70
C SER A 23 -9.67 -12.04 -17.75
N ARG A 24 -10.33 -12.11 -18.91
CA ARG A 24 -11.52 -12.97 -19.11
C ARG A 24 -11.18 -14.45 -19.09
N LEU A 25 -10.08 -14.83 -19.73
CA LEU A 25 -9.67 -16.22 -19.87
C LEU A 25 -9.22 -16.84 -18.55
N LEU A 26 -8.47 -16.08 -17.75
CA LEU A 26 -7.82 -16.56 -16.53
C LEU A 26 -8.65 -16.25 -15.26
N GLY A 27 -9.67 -15.41 -15.36
CA GLY A 27 -10.44 -14.97 -14.19
C GLY A 27 -9.68 -14.03 -13.24
N VAL A 28 -8.64 -13.35 -13.75
CA VAL A 28 -7.80 -12.43 -12.96
C VAL A 28 -8.18 -10.96 -13.24
N SER A 29 -7.71 -10.03 -12.39
CA SER A 29 -7.91 -8.62 -12.67
C SER A 29 -7.17 -8.21 -13.94
N ARG A 30 -7.68 -7.17 -14.63
CA ARG A 30 -7.06 -6.63 -15.85
C ARG A 30 -5.62 -6.16 -15.61
N SER A 31 -5.31 -5.61 -14.42
CA SER A 31 -3.95 -5.20 -14.05
C SER A 31 -3.02 -6.40 -13.91
N ALA A 32 -3.49 -7.51 -13.29
CA ALA A 32 -2.72 -8.74 -13.20
C ALA A 32 -2.45 -9.35 -14.60
N ALA A 33 -3.45 -9.36 -15.47
CA ALA A 33 -3.31 -9.81 -16.85
C ALA A 33 -2.30 -8.94 -17.66
N ALA A 34 -2.31 -7.62 -17.44
CA ALA A 34 -1.36 -6.71 -18.07
C ALA A 34 0.08 -6.98 -17.61
N ASN A 35 0.28 -7.22 -16.30
CA ASN A 35 1.60 -7.55 -15.77
C ASN A 35 2.14 -8.86 -16.34
N LEU A 36 1.31 -9.92 -16.39
CA LEU A 36 1.71 -11.20 -17.01
C LEU A 36 2.22 -11.00 -18.44
N ALA A 37 1.54 -10.18 -19.23
CA ALA A 37 1.96 -9.91 -20.61
C ALA A 37 3.27 -9.07 -20.68
N GLU A 38 3.44 -8.09 -19.81
CA GLU A 38 4.65 -7.24 -19.78
C GLU A 38 5.88 -7.95 -19.22
N GLU A 39 5.70 -8.91 -18.32
CA GLU A 39 6.76 -9.74 -17.75
C GLU A 39 7.17 -10.90 -18.67
N GLY A 40 6.54 -11.03 -19.85
CA GLY A 40 6.88 -12.06 -20.84
C GLY A 40 6.30 -13.44 -20.55
N HIS A 41 5.33 -13.53 -19.65
CA HIS A 41 4.65 -14.80 -19.29
C HIS A 41 3.58 -15.22 -20.30
N VAL A 42 3.39 -14.47 -21.37
CA VAL A 42 2.36 -14.72 -22.38
C VAL A 42 2.98 -14.76 -23.76
N MET A 43 2.81 -15.87 -24.44
CA MET A 43 3.29 -16.07 -25.80
C MET A 43 2.13 -16.40 -26.73
N LEU A 44 2.20 -15.94 -27.96
CA LEU A 44 1.31 -16.33 -29.04
C LEU A 44 2.17 -16.85 -30.20
N ASP A 45 1.96 -18.09 -30.59
CA ASP A 45 2.77 -18.80 -31.59
C ASP A 45 4.28 -18.71 -31.29
N GLY A 46 4.65 -18.84 -30.00
CA GLY A 46 6.05 -18.75 -29.54
C GLY A 46 6.63 -17.35 -29.45
N VAL A 47 5.85 -16.30 -29.70
CA VAL A 47 6.29 -14.89 -29.60
C VAL A 47 5.66 -14.22 -28.40
N ALA A 48 6.47 -13.59 -27.54
CA ALA A 48 5.97 -12.86 -26.38
C ALA A 48 5.13 -11.65 -26.83
N ILE A 49 3.95 -11.48 -26.21
CA ILE A 49 3.02 -10.38 -26.52
C ILE A 49 2.85 -9.46 -25.32
N GLY A 50 2.79 -8.14 -25.58
CA GLY A 50 2.54 -7.14 -24.54
C GLY A 50 1.05 -6.89 -24.28
N LYS A 51 0.74 -6.21 -23.16
CA LYS A 51 -0.64 -5.93 -22.70
C LYS A 51 -1.57 -5.29 -23.72
N SER A 52 -1.03 -4.52 -24.65
CA SER A 52 -1.79 -3.78 -25.67
C SER A 52 -1.93 -4.53 -26.97
N PHE A 53 -1.31 -5.69 -27.11
CA PHE A 53 -1.40 -6.51 -28.30
C PHE A 53 -2.86 -6.88 -28.59
N LYS A 54 -3.28 -6.77 -29.86
CA LYS A 54 -4.61 -7.26 -30.29
C LYS A 54 -4.52 -8.75 -30.59
N MET A 55 -5.27 -9.53 -29.82
CA MET A 55 -5.30 -10.98 -29.99
C MET A 55 -5.72 -11.36 -31.41
N VAL A 56 -5.01 -12.28 -31.99
CA VAL A 56 -5.31 -12.89 -33.27
C VAL A 56 -5.49 -14.39 -33.07
N GLU A 57 -6.02 -15.09 -34.08
CA GLU A 57 -6.01 -16.55 -34.08
C GLU A 57 -4.58 -17.07 -33.94
N GLY A 58 -4.37 -18.12 -33.18
CA GLY A 58 -3.05 -18.68 -32.92
C GLY A 58 -3.03 -19.55 -31.67
N PHE A 59 -1.86 -20.02 -31.32
CA PHE A 59 -1.66 -20.86 -30.13
C PHE A 59 -1.11 -20.00 -29.00
N LEU A 60 -1.95 -19.85 -27.97
CA LEU A 60 -1.66 -19.04 -26.78
C LEU A 60 -1.04 -19.91 -25.69
N GLU A 61 0.11 -19.47 -25.19
CA GLU A 61 0.81 -20.06 -24.06
C GLU A 61 0.90 -19.05 -22.93
N VAL A 62 0.48 -19.45 -21.73
CA VAL A 62 0.52 -18.59 -20.55
C VAL A 62 1.20 -19.34 -19.41
N THR A 63 2.29 -18.80 -18.92
CA THR A 63 2.95 -19.27 -17.71
C THR A 63 2.50 -18.43 -16.54
N LEU A 64 1.69 -19.00 -15.64
CA LEU A 64 1.30 -18.32 -14.41
C LEU A 64 2.43 -18.47 -13.40
N PRO A 65 2.99 -17.36 -12.88
CA PRO A 65 3.96 -17.45 -11.79
C PRO A 65 3.29 -18.08 -10.57
N ASP A 66 4.10 -18.73 -9.75
CA ASP A 66 3.60 -19.26 -8.47
C ASP A 66 2.89 -18.11 -7.71
N PRO A 67 1.73 -18.39 -7.08
CA PRO A 67 1.07 -17.38 -6.29
C PRO A 67 2.05 -16.86 -5.23
N PRO A 68 2.11 -15.54 -5.03
CA PRO A 68 3.00 -14.97 -4.02
C PRO A 68 2.72 -15.67 -2.69
N GLN A 69 3.78 -16.10 -2.02
CA GLN A 69 3.64 -16.74 -0.71
C GLN A 69 2.85 -15.79 0.21
N PRO A 70 1.87 -16.31 0.96
CA PRO A 70 1.10 -15.46 1.86
C PRO A 70 2.05 -14.79 2.85
N LEU A 71 1.96 -13.46 2.93
CA LEU A 71 2.71 -12.69 3.90
C LEU A 71 2.25 -13.08 5.30
N THR A 72 3.13 -13.69 6.06
CA THR A 72 2.85 -14.12 7.45
C THR A 72 3.30 -13.05 8.44
N VAL A 73 2.52 -12.87 9.50
CA VAL A 73 2.93 -12.04 10.64
C VAL A 73 3.88 -12.88 11.49
N VAL A 74 5.13 -12.46 11.57
CA VAL A 74 6.11 -13.06 12.49
C VAL A 74 6.02 -12.30 13.82
N ALA A 75 5.78 -13.03 14.91
CA ALA A 75 5.78 -12.47 16.25
C ALA A 75 7.23 -12.19 16.68
N GLU A 76 7.62 -10.93 16.66
CA GLU A 76 8.97 -10.48 16.96
C GLU A 76 8.91 -9.18 17.76
N PRO A 77 9.62 -9.08 18.92
CA PRO A 77 9.70 -7.86 19.69
C PRO A 77 10.26 -6.70 18.87
N VAL A 78 9.65 -5.54 18.99
CA VAL A 78 10.08 -4.32 18.30
C VAL A 78 10.71 -3.36 19.29
N PRO A 79 12.05 -3.21 19.31
CA PRO A 79 12.70 -2.27 20.19
C PRO A 79 12.21 -0.84 20.00
N GLY A 80 11.90 -0.16 21.12
CA GLY A 80 11.41 1.22 21.08
C GLY A 80 9.93 1.39 20.74
N MET A 81 9.20 0.33 20.43
CA MET A 81 7.74 0.40 20.30
C MET A 81 7.08 0.27 21.68
N HIS A 82 6.26 1.23 22.03
CA HIS A 82 5.54 1.27 23.29
C HIS A 82 4.04 1.22 23.06
N VAL A 83 3.33 0.43 23.89
CA VAL A 83 1.87 0.49 23.97
C VAL A 83 1.49 1.67 24.84
N VAL A 84 0.81 2.64 24.26
CA VAL A 84 0.40 3.90 24.92
C VAL A 84 -0.96 3.74 25.58
N TYR A 85 -1.84 2.95 24.94
CA TYR A 85 -3.18 2.66 25.43
C TYR A 85 -3.63 1.30 24.94
N ALA A 86 -4.39 0.59 25.76
CA ALA A 86 -5.03 -0.66 25.35
C ALA A 86 -6.31 -0.89 26.14
N ASP A 87 -7.35 -1.35 25.44
CA ASP A 87 -8.58 -1.84 26.03
C ASP A 87 -9.10 -3.08 25.26
N ASN A 88 -10.38 -3.42 25.39
CA ASN A 88 -10.98 -4.57 24.71
C ASN A 88 -11.19 -4.35 23.20
N ASP A 89 -11.16 -3.11 22.75
CA ASP A 89 -11.53 -2.72 21.39
C ASP A 89 -10.35 -2.23 20.56
N ILE A 90 -9.37 -1.57 21.18
CA ILE A 90 -8.22 -0.98 20.50
C ILE A 90 -6.92 -1.16 21.27
N VAL A 91 -5.83 -1.12 20.55
CA VAL A 91 -4.49 -0.87 21.09
C VAL A 91 -3.85 0.28 20.33
N VAL A 92 -3.27 1.24 21.05
CA VAL A 92 -2.54 2.36 20.51
C VAL A 92 -1.06 2.18 20.81
N VAL A 93 -0.23 2.24 19.78
CA VAL A 93 1.22 2.13 19.91
C VAL A 93 1.90 3.42 19.48
N ASP A 94 3.01 3.75 20.15
CA ASP A 94 4.00 4.66 19.62
C ASP A 94 4.96 3.86 18.75
N LYS A 95 4.83 4.02 17.43
CA LYS A 95 5.61 3.30 16.44
C LYS A 95 6.96 3.99 16.23
N PRO A 96 8.10 3.35 16.46
CA PRO A 96 9.38 3.95 16.12
C PRO A 96 9.59 4.02 14.59
N ALA A 97 10.48 4.90 14.15
CA ALA A 97 10.97 4.91 12.78
C ALA A 97 11.72 3.60 12.45
N GLY A 98 11.68 3.16 11.19
CA GLY A 98 12.27 1.89 10.77
C GLY A 98 11.38 0.67 10.96
N VAL A 99 10.11 0.86 11.35
CA VAL A 99 9.12 -0.21 11.58
C VAL A 99 7.94 -0.02 10.63
N ALA A 100 7.57 -1.07 9.89
CA ALA A 100 6.36 -1.03 9.06
C ALA A 100 5.10 -1.33 9.89
N ALA A 101 3.94 -0.90 9.40
CA ALA A 101 2.67 -1.21 10.07
C ALA A 101 2.36 -2.72 10.04
N HIS A 102 2.63 -3.38 8.91
CA HIS A 102 2.35 -4.79 8.64
C HIS A 102 3.34 -5.35 7.61
N PRO A 103 3.46 -6.68 7.47
CA PRO A 103 4.26 -7.30 6.41
C PRO A 103 3.85 -6.81 5.02
N SER A 104 4.81 -6.61 4.15
CA SER A 104 4.61 -6.23 2.74
C SER A 104 5.73 -6.80 1.87
N LEU A 105 5.47 -6.97 0.58
CA LEU A 105 6.48 -7.45 -0.37
C LEU A 105 7.71 -6.54 -0.34
N GLY A 106 8.88 -7.16 -0.26
CA GLY A 106 10.18 -6.44 -0.19
C GLY A 106 10.52 -5.86 1.19
N TRP A 107 9.66 -5.99 2.20
CA TRP A 107 9.96 -5.58 3.57
C TRP A 107 10.44 -6.77 4.39
N THR A 108 11.63 -6.67 4.96
CA THR A 108 12.26 -7.70 5.79
C THR A 108 12.45 -7.26 7.25
N GLY A 109 12.10 -6.01 7.58
CA GLY A 109 12.23 -5.44 8.92
C GLY A 109 11.02 -5.75 9.83
N PRO A 110 11.07 -5.26 11.09
CA PRO A 110 10.02 -5.46 12.06
C PRO A 110 8.72 -4.76 11.67
N THR A 111 7.60 -5.24 12.23
CA THR A 111 6.27 -4.69 11.98
C THR A 111 5.49 -4.46 13.27
N VAL A 112 4.57 -3.49 13.27
CA VAL A 112 3.69 -3.22 14.41
C VAL A 112 2.86 -4.44 14.77
N VAL A 113 2.26 -5.11 13.78
CA VAL A 113 1.46 -6.32 14.05
C VAL A 113 2.32 -7.46 14.61
N GLY A 114 3.57 -7.60 14.17
CA GLY A 114 4.53 -8.57 14.71
C GLY A 114 4.90 -8.25 16.15
N GLY A 115 5.19 -6.99 16.44
CA GLY A 115 5.48 -6.52 17.80
C GLY A 115 4.31 -6.69 18.77
N LEU A 116 3.09 -6.39 18.33
CA LEU A 116 1.88 -6.61 19.12
C LEU A 116 1.66 -8.10 19.40
N ALA A 117 1.85 -8.96 18.40
CA ALA A 117 1.76 -10.41 18.58
C ALA A 117 2.80 -10.93 19.56
N ALA A 118 4.05 -10.45 19.50
CA ALA A 118 5.11 -10.80 20.45
C ALA A 118 4.80 -10.34 21.89
N ALA A 119 4.12 -9.19 22.02
CA ALA A 119 3.68 -8.66 23.31
C ALA A 119 2.38 -9.32 23.83
N GLY A 120 1.83 -10.30 23.11
CA GLY A 120 0.65 -11.06 23.52
C GLY A 120 -0.70 -10.40 23.19
N TYR A 121 -0.70 -9.31 22.46
CA TYR A 121 -1.94 -8.67 22.01
C TYR A 121 -2.56 -9.45 20.83
N ARG A 122 -3.86 -9.70 20.94
CA ARG A 122 -4.65 -10.29 19.87
C ARG A 122 -5.36 -9.19 19.13
N VAL A 123 -5.05 -9.05 17.83
CA VAL A 123 -5.79 -8.16 16.94
C VAL A 123 -7.02 -8.86 16.38
N THR A 124 -8.03 -8.09 15.94
CA THR A 124 -9.22 -8.65 15.28
C THR A 124 -8.86 -9.50 14.06
N THR A 125 -9.75 -10.40 13.67
CA THR A 125 -9.58 -11.22 12.46
C THR A 125 -9.95 -10.48 11.17
N SER A 126 -10.57 -9.29 11.29
CA SER A 126 -10.95 -8.45 10.16
C SER A 126 -9.74 -7.88 9.40
N GLY A 127 -9.85 -7.89 8.10
CA GLY A 127 -8.84 -7.43 7.16
C GLY A 127 -8.08 -8.57 6.49
N PRO A 128 -7.24 -8.25 5.50
CA PRO A 128 -6.35 -9.22 4.87
C PRO A 128 -5.43 -9.91 5.88
N PRO A 129 -5.03 -11.16 5.65
CA PRO A 129 -4.27 -11.97 6.61
C PRO A 129 -3.02 -11.30 7.17
N GLU A 130 -2.29 -10.56 6.31
CA GLU A 130 -1.03 -9.88 6.65
C GLU A 130 -1.23 -8.55 7.40
N ARG A 131 -2.46 -8.02 7.45
CA ARG A 131 -2.77 -6.71 8.05
C ARG A 131 -4.10 -6.70 8.83
N LYS A 132 -4.41 -7.81 9.50
CA LYS A 132 -5.55 -7.89 10.40
C LYS A 132 -5.49 -6.81 11.46
N GLY A 133 -6.63 -6.17 11.73
CA GLY A 133 -6.73 -5.07 12.71
C GLY A 133 -6.16 -3.73 12.27
N ILE A 134 -5.44 -3.66 11.14
CA ILE A 134 -4.86 -2.41 10.64
C ILE A 134 -5.92 -1.57 9.92
N VAL A 135 -6.25 -0.45 10.49
CA VAL A 135 -7.25 0.50 9.98
C VAL A 135 -6.63 1.69 9.25
N HIS A 136 -5.40 2.05 9.60
CA HIS A 136 -4.56 3.04 8.92
C HIS A 136 -3.08 2.63 9.01
N ARG A 137 -2.21 3.41 8.40
CA ARG A 137 -0.77 3.16 8.48
C ARG A 137 0.04 4.44 8.52
N LEU A 138 1.20 4.36 9.17
CA LEU A 138 2.34 5.26 8.98
C LEU A 138 3.36 4.56 8.09
N ASP A 139 4.12 5.31 7.32
CA ASP A 139 5.24 4.77 6.56
C ASP A 139 6.34 4.23 7.49
N ALA A 140 7.18 3.34 6.99
CA ALA A 140 8.22 2.72 7.83
C ALA A 140 9.16 3.78 8.44
N GLY A 141 9.51 4.83 7.68
CA GLY A 141 10.35 5.93 8.17
C GLY A 141 9.67 6.93 9.09
N THR A 142 8.33 6.88 9.21
CA THR A 142 7.55 7.80 10.06
C THR A 142 7.33 7.17 11.43
N SER A 143 7.67 7.87 12.50
CA SER A 143 7.34 7.51 13.88
C SER A 143 6.01 8.12 14.32
N GLY A 144 5.45 7.64 15.43
CA GLY A 144 4.27 8.22 16.08
C GLY A 144 3.13 7.25 16.32
N LEU A 145 1.99 7.80 16.72
CA LEU A 145 0.86 7.02 17.20
C LEU A 145 0.14 6.27 16.08
N MET A 146 -0.09 4.99 16.33
CA MET A 146 -0.94 4.13 15.50
C MET A 146 -1.98 3.42 16.34
N VAL A 147 -3.24 3.45 15.90
CA VAL A 147 -4.32 2.66 16.47
C VAL A 147 -4.50 1.36 15.67
N VAL A 148 -4.63 0.25 16.39
CA VAL A 148 -4.91 -1.08 15.84
C VAL A 148 -6.16 -1.62 16.51
N ALA A 149 -7.08 -2.17 15.74
CA ALA A 149 -8.32 -2.73 16.25
C ALA A 149 -8.11 -4.14 16.83
N THR A 150 -8.63 -4.38 18.03
CA THR A 150 -8.64 -5.69 18.70
C THR A 150 -10.00 -6.37 18.61
N SER A 151 -11.08 -5.61 18.35
CA SER A 151 -12.43 -6.12 18.09
C SER A 151 -12.91 -5.83 16.68
N GLU A 152 -13.87 -6.64 16.20
CA GLU A 152 -14.52 -6.48 14.89
C GLU A 152 -15.33 -5.18 14.83
N HIS A 153 -15.93 -4.80 15.96
CA HIS A 153 -16.67 -3.54 16.09
C HIS A 153 -15.75 -2.35 15.90
N ALA A 154 -14.65 -2.28 16.65
CA ALA A 154 -13.68 -1.20 16.52
C ALA A 154 -13.05 -1.14 15.12
N TYR A 155 -12.77 -2.29 14.51
CA TYR A 155 -12.27 -2.32 13.13
C TYR A 155 -13.24 -1.62 12.18
N SER A 156 -14.52 -1.94 12.25
CA SER A 156 -15.55 -1.38 11.38
C SER A 156 -15.72 0.13 11.58
N VAL A 157 -15.82 0.57 12.84
CA VAL A 157 -15.95 1.99 13.21
C VAL A 157 -14.74 2.80 12.78
N LEU A 158 -13.54 2.33 13.11
CA LEU A 158 -12.30 3.03 12.75
C LEU A 158 -12.08 3.07 11.24
N LYS A 159 -12.35 1.96 10.51
CA LYS A 159 -12.26 1.96 9.04
C LYS A 159 -13.21 2.98 8.42
N GLN A 160 -14.41 3.12 8.96
CA GLN A 160 -15.36 4.13 8.51
C GLN A 160 -14.84 5.55 8.82
N ALA A 161 -14.38 5.81 10.05
CA ALA A 161 -13.85 7.11 10.46
C ALA A 161 -12.64 7.56 9.59
N PHE A 162 -11.71 6.64 9.29
CA PHE A 162 -10.60 6.94 8.37
C PHE A 162 -11.07 7.16 6.91
N ARG A 163 -12.11 6.45 6.46
CA ARG A 163 -12.69 6.63 5.13
C ARG A 163 -13.38 7.99 5.00
N ASP A 164 -14.14 8.36 6.02
CA ASP A 164 -14.90 9.61 6.08
C ASP A 164 -14.03 10.80 6.46
N ARG A 165 -12.72 10.56 6.72
CA ARG A 165 -11.74 11.58 7.11
C ARG A 165 -12.13 12.36 8.37
N THR A 166 -12.83 11.71 9.32
CA THR A 166 -13.23 12.31 10.59
C THR A 166 -12.16 12.17 11.68
N VAL A 167 -11.10 11.41 11.42
CA VAL A 167 -9.96 11.28 12.32
C VAL A 167 -9.02 12.47 12.13
N GLU A 168 -8.86 13.28 13.16
CA GLU A 168 -7.88 14.36 13.16
C GLU A 168 -6.45 13.79 13.25
N LYS A 169 -5.57 14.29 12.41
CA LYS A 169 -4.19 13.80 12.28
C LYS A 169 -3.25 14.99 12.25
N THR A 170 -2.40 15.08 13.25
CA THR A 170 -1.33 16.08 13.33
C THR A 170 0.02 15.38 13.21
N TYR A 171 0.87 15.89 12.34
CA TYR A 171 2.23 15.43 12.17
C TYR A 171 3.20 16.55 12.47
N HIS A 172 4.32 16.22 13.07
CA HIS A 172 5.49 17.09 13.09
C HIS A 172 6.38 16.75 11.90
N ALA A 173 6.74 17.76 11.11
CA ALA A 173 7.64 17.60 9.97
C ALA A 173 8.79 18.59 10.05
N ILE A 174 10.02 18.11 9.88
CA ILE A 174 11.18 18.97 9.70
C ILE A 174 11.43 19.09 8.20
N VAL A 175 11.32 20.31 7.70
CA VAL A 175 11.55 20.63 6.29
C VAL A 175 12.84 21.45 6.13
N GLN A 176 13.49 21.31 4.97
CA GLN A 176 14.65 22.11 4.62
C GLN A 176 14.23 23.54 4.25
N GLY A 177 14.98 24.51 4.73
CA GLY A 177 14.72 25.93 4.44
C GLY A 177 13.59 26.51 5.26
N TYR A 178 12.97 27.55 4.71
CA TYR A 178 11.94 28.36 5.37
C TYR A 178 10.72 28.42 4.46
N PRO A 179 9.56 27.94 4.92
CA PRO A 179 8.31 28.13 4.18
C PRO A 179 7.96 29.63 4.10
N ASP A 180 7.52 30.06 2.94
CA ASP A 180 6.94 31.38 2.72
C ASP A 180 5.64 31.21 1.94
N PRO A 181 4.47 31.51 2.54
CA PRO A 181 4.24 32.01 3.90
C PRO A 181 4.57 31.01 5.01
N LEU A 182 4.65 31.47 6.27
CA LEU A 182 4.94 30.63 7.44
C LEU A 182 3.82 29.63 7.79
N SER A 183 2.63 29.83 7.27
CA SER A 183 1.49 28.91 7.35
C SER A 183 0.74 28.92 6.04
N GLY A 184 0.08 27.81 5.71
CA GLY A 184 -0.67 27.74 4.46
C GLY A 184 -1.30 26.39 4.17
N THR A 185 -1.93 26.33 3.00
CA THR A 185 -2.55 25.12 2.48
C THR A 185 -1.93 24.77 1.14
N ILE A 186 -1.52 23.52 1.00
CA ILE A 186 -1.06 22.93 -0.27
C ILE A 186 -2.18 22.03 -0.76
N ASP A 187 -2.87 22.46 -1.82
CA ASP A 187 -3.87 21.64 -2.54
C ASP A 187 -3.23 21.19 -3.85
N ALA A 188 -2.71 19.98 -3.86
CA ALA A 188 -1.99 19.46 -5.01
C ALA A 188 -2.13 17.93 -5.11
N PRO A 189 -2.48 17.39 -6.28
CA PRO A 189 -2.59 15.95 -6.47
C PRO A 189 -1.21 15.28 -6.43
N ILE A 190 -1.12 14.17 -5.67
CA ILE A 190 0.13 13.44 -5.43
C ILE A 190 0.06 12.06 -6.10
N GLY A 191 1.08 11.71 -6.84
CA GLY A 191 1.23 10.42 -7.49
C GLY A 191 2.67 9.89 -7.47
N ARG A 192 2.85 8.65 -7.92
CA ARG A 192 4.20 8.07 -8.05
C ARG A 192 5.00 8.78 -9.13
N HIS A 193 6.27 9.01 -8.86
CA HIS A 193 7.18 9.60 -9.84
C HIS A 193 7.42 8.62 -11.01
N THR A 194 7.36 9.11 -12.25
CA THR A 194 7.46 8.26 -13.46
C THR A 194 8.81 7.58 -13.69
N GLY A 195 9.88 8.11 -13.10
CA GLY A 195 11.24 7.55 -13.23
C GLY A 195 11.79 6.94 -11.95
N ASN A 196 11.00 6.85 -10.87
CA ASN A 196 11.46 6.38 -9.56
C ASN A 196 10.27 5.87 -8.75
N ASP A 197 10.05 4.57 -8.74
CA ASP A 197 8.88 3.93 -8.11
C ASP A 197 8.78 4.13 -6.58
N TRP A 198 9.85 4.54 -5.91
CA TRP A 198 9.85 4.83 -4.48
C TRP A 198 9.55 6.31 -4.14
N ARG A 199 9.56 7.21 -5.13
CA ARG A 199 9.25 8.63 -4.94
C ARG A 199 7.82 8.97 -5.29
N PHE A 200 7.29 9.97 -4.58
CA PHE A 200 6.03 10.63 -4.90
C PHE A 200 6.31 12.07 -5.31
N CYS A 201 5.47 12.60 -6.18
CA CYS A 201 5.54 14.00 -6.63
C CYS A 201 4.14 14.52 -6.95
N VAL A 202 4.03 15.84 -7.08
CA VAL A 202 2.82 16.48 -7.58
C VAL A 202 2.65 16.11 -9.06
N ARG A 203 1.47 15.60 -9.43
CA ARG A 203 1.11 15.19 -10.79
C ARG A 203 -0.37 15.44 -11.07
N PRO A 204 -0.73 15.90 -12.28
CA PRO A 204 -2.13 16.14 -12.66
C PRO A 204 -3.04 14.90 -12.55
N ASP A 205 -2.48 13.72 -12.77
CA ASP A 205 -3.15 12.42 -12.68
C ASP A 205 -2.98 11.74 -11.31
N GLY A 206 -2.44 12.47 -10.33
CA GLY A 206 -2.26 12.03 -8.95
C GLY A 206 -3.56 11.99 -8.16
N LYS A 207 -3.50 11.43 -6.96
CA LYS A 207 -4.62 11.45 -6.01
C LYS A 207 -4.75 12.87 -5.43
N PRO A 208 -5.95 13.49 -5.43
CA PRO A 208 -6.20 14.76 -4.75
C PRO A 208 -5.74 14.69 -3.29
N SER A 209 -4.97 15.68 -2.87
CA SER A 209 -4.36 15.71 -1.53
C SER A 209 -4.30 17.16 -1.05
N ILE A 210 -4.79 17.39 0.16
CA ILE A 210 -4.77 18.69 0.82
C ILE A 210 -3.95 18.55 2.10
N THR A 211 -3.01 19.47 2.27
CA THR A 211 -2.10 19.51 3.41
C THR A 211 -2.07 20.94 3.96
N HIS A 212 -2.44 21.12 5.22
CA HIS A 212 -2.28 22.37 5.93
C HIS A 212 -1.02 22.32 6.75
N TYR A 213 -0.30 23.45 6.85
CA TYR A 213 0.89 23.53 7.68
C TYR A 213 0.98 24.85 8.42
N ASP A 214 1.55 24.79 9.62
CA ASP A 214 1.89 25.92 10.45
C ASP A 214 3.34 25.79 10.92
N THR A 215 4.09 26.89 10.89
CA THR A 215 5.46 26.91 11.41
C THR A 215 5.45 26.93 12.94
N VAL A 216 6.08 25.92 13.54
CA VAL A 216 6.26 25.81 14.99
C VAL A 216 7.57 26.47 15.41
N GLU A 217 8.68 26.11 14.73
CA GLU A 217 10.01 26.60 15.08
C GLU A 217 10.92 26.71 13.85
N VAL A 218 11.68 27.77 13.78
CA VAL A 218 12.63 28.02 12.68
C VAL A 218 14.06 27.79 13.17
N PHE A 219 14.78 26.88 12.53
CA PHE A 219 16.19 26.60 12.77
C PHE A 219 17.08 27.23 11.68
N ARG A 220 18.38 27.14 11.84
CA ARG A 220 19.36 27.80 10.93
C ARG A 220 19.21 27.35 9.45
N ARG A 221 18.77 26.12 9.17
CA ARG A 221 18.64 25.55 7.80
C ARG A 221 17.39 24.68 7.62
N ALA A 222 16.53 24.67 8.60
CA ALA A 222 15.34 23.82 8.61
C ALA A 222 14.21 24.52 9.38
N THR A 223 13.00 24.04 9.21
CA THR A 223 11.83 24.52 9.94
C THR A 223 11.03 23.34 10.44
N LEU A 224 10.60 23.38 11.70
CA LEU A 224 9.63 22.44 12.25
C LEU A 224 8.22 22.95 11.95
N LEU A 225 7.42 22.07 11.38
CA LEU A 225 6.02 22.34 11.04
C LEU A 225 5.08 21.41 11.78
N ASP A 226 3.93 21.96 12.17
CA ASP A 226 2.71 21.18 12.37
C ASP A 226 2.02 21.00 11.02
N VAL A 227 1.65 19.75 10.72
CA VAL A 227 1.06 19.38 9.43
C VAL A 227 -0.23 18.61 9.67
N HIS A 228 -1.31 19.08 9.05
CA HIS A 228 -2.63 18.47 9.09
C HIS A 228 -3.02 17.96 7.69
N LEU A 229 -3.45 16.70 7.60
CA LEU A 229 -3.82 16.03 6.35
C LEU A 229 -5.34 15.81 6.27
N GLU A 230 -5.95 16.20 5.15
CA GLU A 230 -7.34 15.87 4.85
C GLU A 230 -7.51 14.49 4.19
#